data_ddca34e038d01e8e7543b9e1aa3b6217
#
_entry.id   ddca34e038d01e8e7543b9e1aa3b6217
#
_cell.length_a   1.000
_cell.length_b   1.000
_cell.length_c   1.000
_cell.angle_alpha   90.00
_cell.angle_beta   90.00
_cell.angle_gamma   90.00
#
_symmetry.space_group_name_H-M   'P 1'
#
loop_
_entity.id
_entity.type
_entity.pdbx_description
1 polymer ?
#
loop_
_entity_poly.entity_id
_entity_poly.type
_entity_poly.pdbx_seq_one_letter_code
_entity_poly.pdbx_strand_id
1 'polypeptide(L)'
;MKLSVRYVFRLVLIAAVVGCTTQFGVQKFFHSSIFKRWMYERLISGNEKQQLRAAGALAYVRAEEQLLTAIKLDAPATRKLAKKALEFTWFTAAGEDAEKQLNGAMEAASQERYQEAIDMLNKLIARKPTFAEAWNQRASVYWKLGRHEESILDCERTLVLNPHHYGAWQGMGICRLHLGEISEACRCLREALKVLPHDEPTQEALEKCEELLHKERSRDGVEPTSQII
;
A
#
# COMPACT_ATOMS: atom_id res chain seq x y z
N MET A 1 12.00 -28.71 7.22
CA MET A 1 13.37 -28.97 6.71
C MET A 1 14.04 -27.61 6.49
N LYS A 2 14.94 -27.18 7.40
CA LYS A 2 15.61 -25.86 7.32
C LYS A 2 16.74 -25.97 6.29
N LEU A 3 16.52 -25.50 5.08
CA LEU A 3 17.59 -25.33 4.09
C LEU A 3 18.59 -24.30 4.62
N SER A 4 19.82 -24.73 4.92
CA SER A 4 20.86 -23.83 5.43
C SER A 4 21.28 -22.84 4.34
N VAL A 5 21.68 -21.62 4.74
CA VAL A 5 22.20 -20.57 3.83
C VAL A 5 23.30 -21.11 2.90
N ARG A 6 24.12 -22.03 3.42
CA ARG A 6 25.16 -22.74 2.64
C ARG A 6 24.58 -23.61 1.52
N TYR A 7 23.38 -24.16 1.71
CA TYR A 7 22.72 -25.00 0.69
C TYR A 7 22.16 -24.15 -0.46
N VAL A 8 21.57 -23.01 -0.12
CA VAL A 8 21.06 -22.06 -1.15
C VAL A 8 22.22 -21.43 -1.92
N PHE A 9 23.31 -21.07 -1.24
CA PHE A 9 24.53 -20.60 -1.91
C PHE A 9 25.17 -21.66 -2.81
N ARG A 10 25.12 -22.93 -2.38
CA ARG A 10 25.56 -24.06 -3.21
C ARG A 10 24.65 -24.29 -4.42
N LEU A 11 23.33 -24.16 -4.26
CA LEU A 11 22.38 -24.27 -5.38
C LEU A 11 22.55 -23.11 -6.38
N VAL A 12 22.81 -21.89 -5.92
CA VAL A 12 23.13 -20.75 -6.79
C VAL A 12 24.47 -20.94 -7.48
N LEU A 13 25.48 -21.48 -6.77
CA LEU A 13 26.79 -21.82 -7.36
C LEU A 13 26.68 -23.01 -8.34
N ILE A 14 25.87 -24.03 -8.05
CA ILE A 14 25.63 -25.15 -8.94
C ILE A 14 24.85 -24.68 -10.19
N ALA A 15 23.86 -23.84 -10.07
CA ALA A 15 23.15 -23.22 -11.19
C ALA A 15 24.10 -22.35 -12.05
N ALA A 16 25.06 -21.66 -11.43
CA ALA A 16 26.08 -20.90 -12.10
C ALA A 16 27.13 -21.81 -12.82
N VAL A 17 27.44 -22.96 -12.23
CA VAL A 17 28.43 -23.92 -12.79
C VAL A 17 27.80 -24.83 -13.90
N VAL A 18 26.50 -25.07 -13.89
CA VAL A 18 25.80 -25.91 -14.88
C VAL A 18 25.37 -25.14 -16.14
N GLY A 19 25.94 -23.93 -16.37
CA GLY A 19 25.74 -23.23 -17.64
C GLY A 19 24.36 -22.56 -17.83
N CYS A 20 23.51 -22.47 -16.80
CA CYS A 20 22.34 -21.60 -16.80
C CYS A 20 22.69 -20.18 -16.35
N THR A 21 23.86 -19.70 -16.77
CA THR A 21 24.36 -18.35 -16.49
C THR A 21 23.82 -17.30 -17.45
N THR A 22 22.64 -17.50 -17.98
CA THR A 22 21.96 -16.40 -18.62
C THR A 22 21.32 -15.55 -17.51
N GLN A 23 21.51 -14.24 -17.61
CA GLN A 23 20.84 -13.22 -16.80
C GLN A 23 19.34 -13.57 -16.57
N PHE A 24 18.76 -14.30 -17.49
CA PHE A 24 17.39 -14.82 -17.52
C PHE A 24 17.13 -15.91 -16.44
N GLY A 25 18.03 -16.83 -16.20
CA GLY A 25 17.85 -17.89 -15.18
C GLY A 25 17.93 -17.36 -13.77
N VAL A 26 18.83 -16.41 -13.50
CA VAL A 26 18.98 -15.73 -12.21
C VAL A 26 17.72 -14.88 -11.91
N GLN A 27 17.24 -14.14 -12.90
CA GLN A 27 16.04 -13.32 -12.76
C GLN A 27 14.80 -14.20 -12.52
N LYS A 28 14.66 -15.31 -13.21
CA LYS A 28 13.57 -16.29 -13.02
C LYS A 28 13.59 -16.90 -11.62
N PHE A 29 14.77 -17.17 -11.04
CA PHE A 29 14.89 -17.65 -9.68
C PHE A 29 14.39 -16.61 -8.66
N PHE A 30 14.79 -15.36 -8.78
CA PHE A 30 14.36 -14.30 -7.86
C PHE A 30 12.83 -14.08 -7.90
N HIS A 31 12.18 -14.31 -9.03
CA HIS A 31 10.72 -14.22 -9.16
C HIS A 31 9.98 -15.52 -8.80
N SER A 32 10.70 -16.59 -8.44
CA SER A 32 10.09 -17.88 -8.10
C SER A 32 9.33 -17.83 -6.76
N SER A 33 8.31 -18.66 -6.63
CA SER A 33 7.55 -18.83 -5.38
C SER A 33 8.45 -19.32 -4.22
N ILE A 34 9.47 -20.12 -4.53
CA ILE A 34 10.45 -20.64 -3.56
C ILE A 34 11.26 -19.50 -2.95
N PHE A 35 11.76 -18.57 -3.79
CA PHE A 35 12.51 -17.41 -3.31
C PHE A 35 11.62 -16.48 -2.48
N LYS A 36 10.43 -16.16 -2.96
CA LYS A 36 9.46 -15.31 -2.25
C LYS A 36 9.10 -15.90 -0.88
N ARG A 37 8.80 -17.20 -0.81
CA ARG A 37 8.52 -17.90 0.44
C ARG A 37 9.73 -17.88 1.39
N TRP A 38 10.92 -18.13 0.90
CA TRP A 38 12.14 -18.11 1.71
C TRP A 38 12.45 -16.71 2.27
N MET A 39 12.21 -15.64 1.48
CA MET A 39 12.33 -14.27 1.98
C MET A 39 11.24 -13.94 3.00
N TYR A 40 10.00 -14.39 2.78
CA TYR A 40 8.92 -14.23 3.74
C TYR A 40 9.25 -14.85 5.10
N GLU A 41 9.73 -16.10 5.12
CA GLU A 41 10.17 -16.76 6.36
C GLU A 41 11.28 -15.95 7.09
N ARG A 42 12.19 -15.34 6.34
CA ARG A 42 13.22 -14.47 6.91
C ARG A 42 12.69 -13.14 7.42
N LEU A 43 11.65 -12.62 6.81
CA LEU A 43 10.99 -11.41 7.27
C LEU A 43 10.29 -11.64 8.62
N ILE A 44 9.68 -12.79 8.82
CA ILE A 44 8.90 -13.08 10.05
C ILE A 44 9.73 -13.67 11.19
N SER A 45 10.80 -14.40 10.91
CA SER A 45 11.58 -15.13 11.92
C SER A 45 13.08 -14.77 11.99
N GLY A 46 13.53 -13.87 11.13
CA GLY A 46 14.93 -13.43 11.08
C GLY A 46 15.27 -12.43 12.19
N ASN A 47 16.59 -12.22 12.43
CA ASN A 47 17.04 -11.07 13.19
C ASN A 47 16.81 -9.77 12.39
N GLU A 48 16.93 -8.60 13.03
CA GLU A 48 16.64 -7.29 12.44
C GLU A 48 17.30 -7.07 11.06
N LYS A 49 18.60 -7.40 10.94
CA LYS A 49 19.35 -7.29 9.67
C LYS A 49 18.80 -8.23 8.60
N GLN A 50 18.36 -9.41 8.97
CA GLN A 50 17.76 -10.38 8.07
C GLN A 50 16.36 -9.94 7.64
N GLN A 51 15.55 -9.43 8.56
CA GLN A 51 14.22 -8.89 8.30
C GLN A 51 14.28 -7.71 7.32
N LEU A 52 15.20 -6.76 7.55
CA LEU A 52 15.38 -5.60 6.66
C LEU A 52 15.77 -6.03 5.23
N ARG A 53 16.72 -6.95 5.10
CA ARG A 53 17.12 -7.48 3.79
C ARG A 53 16.01 -8.25 3.10
N ALA A 54 15.22 -9.02 3.85
CA ALA A 54 14.10 -9.77 3.34
C ALA A 54 12.98 -8.86 2.85
N ALA A 55 12.65 -7.80 3.60
CA ALA A 55 11.67 -6.80 3.18
C ALA A 55 12.10 -6.12 1.86
N GLY A 56 13.35 -5.69 1.75
CA GLY A 56 13.90 -5.11 0.53
C GLY A 56 13.89 -6.09 -0.67
N ALA A 57 14.23 -7.36 -0.43
CA ALA A 57 14.20 -8.38 -1.48
C ALA A 57 12.76 -8.66 -1.97
N LEU A 58 11.79 -8.75 -1.05
CA LEU A 58 10.38 -8.94 -1.40
C LEU A 58 9.83 -7.73 -2.19
N ALA A 59 10.20 -6.52 -1.81
CA ALA A 59 9.85 -5.31 -2.54
C ALA A 59 10.45 -5.32 -3.96
N TYR A 60 11.73 -5.65 -4.10
CA TYR A 60 12.42 -5.70 -5.38
C TYR A 60 11.77 -6.71 -6.37
N VAL A 61 11.36 -7.88 -5.87
CA VAL A 61 10.69 -8.90 -6.71
C VAL A 61 9.17 -8.71 -6.76
N ARG A 62 8.64 -7.62 -6.24
CA ARG A 62 7.21 -7.28 -6.19
C ARG A 62 6.37 -8.42 -5.60
N ALA A 63 6.80 -8.94 -4.47
CA ALA A 63 6.12 -10.00 -3.73
C ALA A 63 4.99 -9.43 -2.86
N GLU A 64 4.02 -8.77 -3.48
CA GLU A 64 2.96 -8.02 -2.81
C GLU A 64 2.13 -8.90 -1.87
N GLU A 65 1.76 -10.11 -2.29
CA GLU A 65 1.01 -11.07 -1.47
C GLU A 65 1.71 -11.38 -0.15
N GLN A 66 3.03 -11.62 -0.17
CA GLN A 66 3.81 -11.89 1.02
C GLN A 66 3.90 -10.66 1.94
N LEU A 67 4.01 -9.47 1.36
CA LEU A 67 4.04 -8.21 2.12
C LEU A 67 2.67 -7.91 2.73
N LEU A 68 1.57 -8.10 1.99
CA LEU A 68 0.20 -7.99 2.49
C LEU A 68 -0.11 -8.99 3.61
N THR A 69 0.47 -10.17 3.56
CA THR A 69 0.36 -11.16 4.64
C THR A 69 1.15 -10.72 5.87
N ALA A 70 2.40 -10.27 5.68
CA ALA A 70 3.28 -9.84 6.78
C ALA A 70 2.76 -8.59 7.53
N ILE A 71 2.07 -7.69 6.85
CA ILE A 71 1.53 -6.45 7.41
C ILE A 71 0.39 -6.71 8.42
N LYS A 72 -0.24 -7.89 8.37
CA LYS A 72 -1.35 -8.30 9.25
C LYS A 72 -0.88 -9.05 10.51
N LEU A 73 0.39 -9.40 10.60
CA LEU A 73 0.93 -10.16 11.73
C LEU A 73 0.96 -9.32 13.00
N ASP A 74 0.81 -9.98 14.16
CA ASP A 74 1.01 -9.33 15.47
C ASP A 74 2.51 -9.27 15.83
N ALA A 75 3.27 -8.55 14.99
CA ALA A 75 4.72 -8.35 15.12
C ALA A 75 5.08 -6.92 14.65
N PRO A 76 5.12 -5.91 15.52
CA PRO A 76 5.25 -4.50 15.15
C PRO A 76 6.45 -4.17 14.25
N ALA A 77 7.62 -4.75 14.52
CA ALA A 77 8.82 -4.56 13.71
C ALA A 77 8.64 -5.11 12.28
N THR A 78 8.09 -6.33 12.17
CA THR A 78 7.80 -6.98 10.88
C THR A 78 6.77 -6.19 10.09
N ARG A 79 5.67 -5.74 10.73
CA ARG A 79 4.64 -4.91 10.10
C ARG A 79 5.22 -3.63 9.53
N LYS A 80 6.04 -2.91 10.31
CA LYS A 80 6.69 -1.67 9.89
C LYS A 80 7.56 -1.86 8.65
N LEU A 81 8.33 -2.94 8.61
CA LEU A 81 9.17 -3.27 7.45
C LEU A 81 8.33 -3.68 6.24
N ALA A 82 7.32 -4.52 6.44
CA ALA A 82 6.42 -4.97 5.38
C ALA A 82 5.62 -3.78 4.79
N LYS A 83 5.11 -2.87 5.62
CA LYS A 83 4.42 -1.64 5.19
C LYS A 83 5.34 -0.81 4.28
N LYS A 84 6.55 -0.49 4.74
CA LYS A 84 7.52 0.29 3.94
C LYS A 84 7.89 -0.40 2.62
N ALA A 85 8.08 -1.72 2.65
CA ALA A 85 8.40 -2.49 1.45
C ALA A 85 7.23 -2.51 0.46
N LEU A 86 6.00 -2.59 0.94
CA LEU A 86 4.78 -2.53 0.13
C LEU A 86 4.60 -1.15 -0.52
N GLU A 87 4.73 -0.08 0.26
CA GLU A 87 4.69 1.30 -0.24
C GLU A 87 5.76 1.53 -1.30
N PHE A 88 6.99 1.07 -1.07
CA PHE A 88 8.07 1.15 -2.06
C PHE A 88 7.72 0.39 -3.35
N THR A 89 7.11 -0.79 -3.23
CA THR A 89 6.67 -1.58 -4.39
C THR A 89 5.67 -0.82 -5.24
N TRP A 90 4.70 -0.14 -4.62
CA TRP A 90 3.70 0.67 -5.32
C TRP A 90 4.31 1.93 -5.92
N PHE A 91 5.15 2.62 -5.15
CA PHE A 91 5.81 3.85 -5.56
C PHE A 91 6.70 3.67 -6.80
N THR A 92 7.40 2.55 -6.90
CA THR A 92 8.32 2.25 -8.01
C THR A 92 7.68 1.47 -9.16
N ALA A 93 6.36 1.24 -9.10
CA ALA A 93 5.66 0.33 -10.01
C ALA A 93 5.76 0.72 -11.50
N ALA A 94 5.87 2.00 -11.81
CA ALA A 94 5.90 2.50 -13.18
C ALA A 94 7.31 2.74 -13.74
N GLY A 95 8.36 2.41 -12.97
CA GLY A 95 9.78 2.54 -13.34
C GLY A 95 10.41 3.88 -12.95
N GLU A 96 11.72 3.95 -13.08
CA GLU A 96 12.56 5.04 -12.54
C GLU A 96 12.18 6.44 -13.05
N ASP A 97 11.83 6.59 -14.32
CA ASP A 97 11.42 7.88 -14.89
C ASP A 97 10.09 8.37 -14.27
N ALA A 98 9.12 7.46 -14.06
CA ALA A 98 7.87 7.79 -13.40
C ALA A 98 8.08 8.11 -11.91
N GLU A 99 8.97 7.39 -11.24
CA GLU A 99 9.37 7.65 -9.86
C GLU A 99 9.97 9.06 -9.69
N LYS A 100 10.88 9.46 -10.55
CA LYS A 100 11.47 10.82 -10.53
C LYS A 100 10.42 11.93 -10.69
N GLN A 101 9.44 11.72 -11.58
CA GLN A 101 8.37 12.69 -11.79
C GLN A 101 7.40 12.72 -10.62
N LEU A 102 7.10 11.56 -10.04
CA LEU A 102 6.26 11.46 -8.86
C LEU A 102 6.92 12.18 -7.68
N ASN A 103 8.22 11.96 -7.45
CA ASN A 103 9.01 12.67 -6.43
C ASN A 103 8.98 14.18 -6.63
N GLY A 104 9.14 14.67 -7.87
CA GLY A 104 9.06 16.11 -8.16
C GLY A 104 7.69 16.69 -7.84
N ALA A 105 6.60 15.98 -8.16
CA ALA A 105 5.25 16.41 -7.83
C ALA A 105 5.00 16.42 -6.31
N MET A 106 5.50 15.42 -5.58
CA MET A 106 5.40 15.36 -4.12
C MET A 106 6.21 16.49 -3.46
N GLU A 107 7.38 16.82 -4.00
CA GLU A 107 8.17 17.96 -3.53
C GLU A 107 7.43 19.28 -3.74
N ALA A 108 6.84 19.51 -4.92
CA ALA A 108 6.01 20.68 -5.18
C ALA A 108 4.83 20.75 -4.19
N ALA A 109 4.15 19.63 -3.94
CA ALA A 109 3.05 19.55 -2.97
C ALA A 109 3.51 19.81 -1.53
N SER A 110 4.72 19.38 -1.13
CA SER A 110 5.29 19.63 0.19
C SER A 110 5.64 21.11 0.42
N GLN A 111 5.91 21.83 -0.66
CA GLN A 111 6.14 23.28 -0.68
C GLN A 111 4.87 24.09 -0.94
N GLU A 112 3.69 23.46 -0.79
CA GLU A 112 2.37 24.05 -1.00
C GLU A 112 2.12 24.58 -2.42
N ARG A 113 2.96 24.22 -3.39
CA ARG A 113 2.79 24.52 -4.82
C ARG A 113 1.82 23.53 -5.45
N TYR A 114 0.58 23.50 -4.93
CA TYR A 114 -0.42 22.47 -5.24
C TYR A 114 -0.82 22.41 -6.70
N GLN A 115 -0.98 23.58 -7.36
CA GLN A 115 -1.34 23.58 -8.78
C GLN A 115 -0.22 23.00 -9.65
N GLU A 116 1.04 23.32 -9.36
CA GLU A 116 2.20 22.75 -10.04
C GLU A 116 2.26 21.23 -9.85
N ALA A 117 2.04 20.75 -8.62
CA ALA A 117 1.98 19.33 -8.31
C ALA A 117 0.89 18.61 -9.13
N ILE A 118 -0.33 19.21 -9.23
CA ILE A 118 -1.43 18.68 -10.04
C ILE A 118 -1.02 18.61 -11.52
N ASP A 119 -0.39 19.65 -12.07
CA ASP A 119 0.01 19.69 -13.48
C ASP A 119 1.08 18.64 -13.78
N MET A 120 2.02 18.41 -12.86
CA MET A 120 3.03 17.35 -12.97
C MET A 120 2.37 15.96 -12.92
N LEU A 121 1.43 15.74 -11.99
CA LEU A 121 0.70 14.48 -11.85
C LEU A 121 -0.22 14.22 -13.05
N ASN A 122 -0.87 15.24 -13.60
CA ASN A 122 -1.65 15.14 -14.84
C ASN A 122 -0.79 14.63 -16.01
N LYS A 123 0.42 15.18 -16.18
CA LYS A 123 1.37 14.73 -17.22
C LYS A 123 1.81 13.29 -16.98
N LEU A 124 2.08 12.93 -15.74
CA LEU A 124 2.47 11.57 -15.37
C LEU A 124 1.35 10.57 -15.64
N ILE A 125 0.12 10.86 -15.20
CA ILE A 125 -1.07 10.04 -15.40
C ILE A 125 -1.38 9.87 -16.89
N ALA A 126 -1.28 10.93 -17.68
CA ALA A 126 -1.49 10.85 -19.13
C ALA A 126 -0.51 9.88 -19.82
N ARG A 127 0.74 9.81 -19.35
CA ARG A 127 1.76 8.89 -19.87
C ARG A 127 1.70 7.49 -19.26
N LYS A 128 1.26 7.36 -18.02
CA LYS A 128 1.22 6.13 -17.24
C LYS A 128 -0.15 5.97 -16.55
N PRO A 129 -1.25 5.78 -17.31
CA PRO A 129 -2.61 5.78 -16.76
C PRO A 129 -2.90 4.60 -15.81
N THR A 130 -2.06 3.56 -15.83
CA THR A 130 -2.16 2.40 -14.93
C THR A 130 -1.30 2.53 -13.67
N PHE A 131 -0.62 3.65 -13.49
CA PHE A 131 0.21 3.89 -12.30
C PHE A 131 -0.66 4.40 -11.14
N ALA A 132 -1.14 3.47 -10.31
CA ALA A 132 -2.07 3.75 -9.20
C ALA A 132 -1.56 4.86 -8.26
N GLU A 133 -0.26 4.84 -7.93
CA GLU A 133 0.34 5.81 -7.01
C GLU A 133 0.23 7.25 -7.51
N ALA A 134 0.31 7.50 -8.82
CA ALA A 134 0.15 8.86 -9.37
C ALA A 134 -1.25 9.42 -9.14
N TRP A 135 -2.29 8.57 -9.28
CA TRP A 135 -3.67 8.93 -8.96
C TRP A 135 -3.84 9.21 -7.46
N ASN A 136 -3.30 8.33 -6.60
CA ASN A 136 -3.35 8.49 -5.15
C ASN A 136 -2.67 9.79 -4.69
N GLN A 137 -1.53 10.13 -5.26
CA GLN A 137 -0.82 11.37 -4.91
C GLN A 137 -1.60 12.60 -5.38
N ARG A 138 -2.27 12.56 -6.53
CA ARG A 138 -3.14 13.66 -6.98
C ARG A 138 -4.37 13.79 -6.08
N ALA A 139 -4.97 12.68 -5.66
CA ALA A 139 -6.05 12.66 -4.66
C ALA A 139 -5.62 13.36 -3.36
N SER A 140 -4.41 13.07 -2.88
CA SER A 140 -3.85 13.71 -1.69
C SER A 140 -3.69 15.22 -1.85
N VAL A 141 -3.31 15.71 -3.05
CA VAL A 141 -3.22 17.14 -3.33
C VAL A 141 -4.60 17.78 -3.41
N TYR A 142 -5.57 17.12 -4.04
CA TYR A 142 -6.96 17.59 -4.06
C TYR A 142 -7.55 17.70 -2.66
N TRP A 143 -7.33 16.71 -1.80
CA TRP A 143 -7.75 16.78 -0.40
C TRP A 143 -7.18 17.99 0.32
N LYS A 144 -5.88 18.28 0.17
CA LYS A 144 -5.24 19.47 0.77
C LYS A 144 -5.84 20.80 0.28
N LEU A 145 -6.38 20.81 -0.93
CA LEU A 145 -7.08 21.96 -1.51
C LEU A 145 -8.57 22.02 -1.12
N GLY A 146 -9.08 21.06 -0.31
CA GLY A 146 -10.51 20.96 0.01
C GLY A 146 -11.38 20.48 -1.16
N ARG A 147 -10.79 20.00 -2.24
CA ARG A 147 -11.45 19.46 -3.43
C ARG A 147 -11.78 17.99 -3.23
N HIS A 148 -12.73 17.75 -2.31
CA HIS A 148 -13.00 16.41 -1.80
C HIS A 148 -13.58 15.48 -2.85
N GLU A 149 -14.45 15.94 -3.74
CA GLU A 149 -15.07 15.16 -4.80
C GLU A 149 -14.01 14.66 -5.80
N GLU A 150 -13.08 15.53 -6.23
CA GLU A 150 -12.01 15.14 -7.14
C GLU A 150 -11.02 14.18 -6.46
N SER A 151 -10.78 14.37 -5.17
CA SER A 151 -9.97 13.44 -4.38
C SER A 151 -10.59 12.05 -4.35
N ILE A 152 -11.92 11.95 -4.15
CA ILE A 152 -12.64 10.67 -4.16
C ILE A 152 -12.53 9.99 -5.52
N LEU A 153 -12.73 10.71 -6.63
CA LEU A 153 -12.63 10.16 -7.98
C LEU A 153 -11.23 9.56 -8.25
N ASP A 154 -10.19 10.24 -7.80
CA ASP A 154 -8.81 9.75 -7.94
C ASP A 154 -8.52 8.55 -7.03
N CYS A 155 -9.06 8.54 -5.80
CA CYS A 155 -9.01 7.38 -4.91
C CYS A 155 -9.72 6.17 -5.53
N GLU A 156 -10.91 6.35 -6.09
CA GLU A 156 -11.65 5.29 -6.80
C GLU A 156 -10.81 4.73 -7.96
N ARG A 157 -10.18 5.62 -8.74
CA ARG A 157 -9.30 5.19 -9.82
C ARG A 157 -8.09 4.41 -9.30
N THR A 158 -7.49 4.85 -8.19
CA THR A 158 -6.41 4.15 -7.51
C THR A 158 -6.83 2.74 -7.12
N LEU A 159 -8.03 2.58 -6.54
CA LEU A 159 -8.56 1.31 -6.07
C LEU A 159 -8.96 0.34 -7.20
N VAL A 160 -9.38 0.86 -8.34
CA VAL A 160 -9.56 0.04 -9.56
C VAL A 160 -8.22 -0.55 -10.03
N LEU A 161 -7.13 0.21 -9.91
CA LEU A 161 -5.80 -0.22 -10.33
C LEU A 161 -5.08 -1.07 -9.26
N ASN A 162 -5.30 -0.76 -7.99
CA ASN A 162 -4.76 -1.48 -6.83
C ASN A 162 -5.80 -1.55 -5.70
N PRO A 163 -6.59 -2.63 -5.61
CA PRO A 163 -7.62 -2.80 -4.57
C PRO A 163 -7.08 -2.82 -3.14
N HIS A 164 -5.79 -3.11 -2.96
CA HIS A 164 -5.12 -3.16 -1.67
C HIS A 164 -4.49 -1.83 -1.23
N HIS A 165 -4.74 -0.76 -1.97
CA HIS A 165 -4.16 0.54 -1.67
C HIS A 165 -4.86 1.18 -0.46
N TYR A 166 -4.42 0.82 0.76
CA TYR A 166 -5.05 1.27 2.01
C TYR A 166 -5.09 2.81 2.13
N GLY A 167 -4.06 3.53 1.63
CA GLY A 167 -4.05 4.99 1.64
C GLY A 167 -5.15 5.61 0.80
N ALA A 168 -5.54 4.99 -0.32
CA ALA A 168 -6.67 5.45 -1.12
C ALA A 168 -8.01 5.18 -0.41
N TRP A 169 -8.18 4.01 0.22
CA TRP A 169 -9.34 3.73 1.06
C TRP A 169 -9.47 4.74 2.21
N GLN A 170 -8.37 5.03 2.91
CA GLN A 170 -8.33 5.99 4.02
C GLN A 170 -8.63 7.41 3.53
N GLY A 171 -7.97 7.87 2.46
CA GLY A 171 -8.19 9.20 1.88
C GLY A 171 -9.62 9.41 1.42
N MET A 172 -10.20 8.40 0.74
CA MET A 172 -11.60 8.43 0.32
C MET A 172 -12.54 8.52 1.53
N GLY A 173 -12.30 7.75 2.60
CA GLY A 173 -13.07 7.80 3.83
C GLY A 173 -13.06 9.18 4.49
N ILE A 174 -11.87 9.79 4.57
CA ILE A 174 -11.71 11.14 5.12
C ILE A 174 -12.46 12.18 4.27
N CYS A 175 -12.34 12.12 2.94
CA CYS A 175 -13.05 13.05 2.05
C CYS A 175 -14.57 12.91 2.19
N ARG A 176 -15.10 11.68 2.24
CA ARG A 176 -16.53 11.42 2.43
C ARG A 176 -17.03 11.93 3.78
N LEU A 177 -16.21 11.84 4.83
CA LEU A 177 -16.53 12.40 6.13
C LEU A 177 -16.68 13.92 6.08
N HIS A 178 -15.80 14.62 5.34
CA HIS A 178 -15.89 16.06 5.12
C HIS A 178 -17.14 16.48 4.33
N LEU A 179 -17.62 15.60 3.44
CA LEU A 179 -18.86 15.82 2.68
C LEU A 179 -20.13 15.43 3.46
N GLY A 180 -20.00 14.94 4.71
CA GLY A 180 -21.12 14.47 5.52
C GLY A 180 -21.66 13.09 5.13
N GLU A 181 -20.97 12.36 4.26
CA GLU A 181 -21.33 11.01 3.81
C GLU A 181 -20.85 9.94 4.81
N ILE A 182 -21.34 10.02 6.07
CA ILE A 182 -20.77 9.30 7.22
C ILE A 182 -20.82 7.79 7.02
N SER A 183 -21.91 7.22 6.52
CA SER A 183 -22.03 5.77 6.28
C SER A 183 -20.98 5.25 5.30
N GLU A 184 -20.75 5.97 4.21
CA GLU A 184 -19.73 5.61 3.20
C GLU A 184 -18.31 5.84 3.71
N ALA A 185 -18.09 6.88 4.52
CA ALA A 185 -16.81 7.12 5.19
C ALA A 185 -16.43 5.95 6.09
N CYS A 186 -17.35 5.50 6.97
CA CYS A 186 -17.12 4.32 7.82
C CYS A 186 -16.82 3.06 6.99
N ARG A 187 -17.52 2.86 5.85
CA ARG A 187 -17.25 1.74 4.96
C ARG A 187 -15.83 1.79 4.41
N CYS A 188 -15.39 2.94 3.90
CA CYS A 188 -14.06 3.12 3.35
C CYS A 188 -12.95 2.89 4.40
N LEU A 189 -13.13 3.43 5.62
CA LEU A 189 -12.16 3.23 6.71
C LEU A 189 -12.06 1.77 7.14
N ARG A 190 -13.18 1.01 7.17
CA ARG A 190 -13.15 -0.44 7.41
C ARG A 190 -12.39 -1.19 6.31
N GLU A 191 -12.56 -0.81 5.03
CA GLU A 191 -11.80 -1.42 3.95
C GLU A 191 -10.29 -1.15 4.08
N ALA A 192 -9.89 0.07 4.49
CA ALA A 192 -8.49 0.38 4.79
C ALA A 192 -7.93 -0.55 5.89
N LEU A 193 -8.70 -0.78 6.97
CA LEU A 193 -8.29 -1.64 8.08
C LEU A 193 -8.29 -3.14 7.72
N LYS A 194 -9.01 -3.60 6.70
CA LYS A 194 -8.87 -4.98 6.20
C LYS A 194 -7.48 -5.21 5.59
N VAL A 195 -6.89 -4.17 5.01
CA VAL A 195 -5.52 -4.23 4.47
C VAL A 195 -4.50 -3.99 5.57
N LEU A 196 -4.68 -2.95 6.39
CA LEU A 196 -3.75 -2.53 7.45
C LEU A 196 -4.46 -2.51 8.82
N PRO A 197 -4.68 -3.67 9.46
CA PRO A 197 -5.53 -3.79 10.67
C PRO A 197 -5.02 -2.99 11.89
N HIS A 198 -3.73 -2.72 11.95
CA HIS A 198 -3.07 -2.08 13.08
C HIS A 198 -2.69 -0.60 12.81
N ASP A 199 -3.41 0.07 11.92
CA ASP A 199 -3.18 1.50 11.65
C ASP A 199 -4.00 2.34 12.63
N GLU A 200 -3.35 2.74 13.73
CA GLU A 200 -3.99 3.50 14.81
C GLU A 200 -4.74 4.75 14.30
N PRO A 201 -4.18 5.59 13.40
CA PRO A 201 -4.90 6.76 12.90
C PRO A 201 -6.21 6.40 12.17
N THR A 202 -6.22 5.29 11.42
CA THR A 202 -7.43 4.82 10.73
C THR A 202 -8.46 4.23 11.72
N GLN A 203 -8.00 3.54 12.77
CA GLN A 203 -8.87 3.03 13.83
C GLN A 203 -9.57 4.19 14.56
N GLU A 204 -8.80 5.21 14.99
CA GLU A 204 -9.36 6.41 15.62
C GLU A 204 -10.34 7.16 14.71
N ALA A 205 -10.04 7.27 13.41
CA ALA A 205 -10.93 7.89 12.45
C ALA A 205 -12.23 7.10 12.29
N LEU A 206 -12.16 5.77 12.29
CA LEU A 206 -13.33 4.90 12.21
C LEU A 206 -14.19 5.01 13.47
N GLU A 207 -13.61 5.00 14.65
CA GLU A 207 -14.32 5.16 15.93
C GLU A 207 -15.11 6.47 15.93
N LYS A 208 -14.48 7.59 15.59
CA LYS A 208 -15.16 8.89 15.47
C LYS A 208 -16.28 8.88 14.43
N CYS A 209 -16.06 8.21 13.30
CA CYS A 209 -17.04 8.07 12.24
C CYS A 209 -18.26 7.28 12.72
N GLU A 210 -18.04 6.18 13.46
CA GLU A 210 -19.11 5.35 14.02
C GLU A 210 -19.91 6.08 15.11
N GLU A 211 -19.26 6.87 15.95
CA GLU A 211 -19.94 7.76 16.90
C GLU A 211 -20.86 8.77 16.20
N LEU A 212 -20.40 9.39 15.12
CA LEU A 212 -21.21 10.31 14.33
C LEU A 212 -22.42 9.62 13.70
N LEU A 213 -22.18 8.43 13.12
CA LEU A 213 -23.24 7.62 12.53
C LEU A 213 -24.29 7.21 13.56
N HIS A 214 -23.88 6.86 14.78
CA HIS A 214 -24.79 6.56 15.87
C HIS A 214 -25.64 7.77 16.27
N LYS A 215 -25.03 8.95 16.36
CA LYS A 215 -25.74 10.21 16.67
C LYS A 215 -26.76 10.57 15.59
N GLU A 216 -26.44 10.40 14.32
CA GLU A 216 -27.39 10.62 13.22
C GLU A 216 -28.62 9.69 13.34
N ARG A 217 -28.38 8.39 13.49
CA ARG A 217 -29.46 7.38 13.63
C ARG A 217 -30.36 7.66 14.83
N SER A 218 -29.79 8.09 15.95
CA SER A 218 -30.56 8.45 17.16
C SER A 218 -31.42 9.71 16.97
N ARG A 219 -30.97 10.65 16.13
CA ARG A 219 -31.76 11.84 15.80
C ARG A 219 -32.91 11.54 14.86
N ASP A 220 -32.69 10.60 13.92
CA ASP A 220 -33.69 10.22 12.92
C ASP A 220 -34.68 9.18 13.43
N GLY A 221 -34.64 8.80 14.73
CA GLY A 221 -35.57 7.87 15.37
C GLY A 221 -35.43 6.42 14.91
N VAL A 222 -34.33 6.08 14.24
CA VAL A 222 -34.02 4.72 13.81
C VAL A 222 -33.28 4.03 14.95
N GLU A 223 -34.00 3.27 15.78
CA GLU A 223 -33.41 2.38 16.80
C GLU A 223 -32.43 1.40 16.13
N PRO A 224 -31.26 1.13 16.77
CA PRO A 224 -30.35 0.10 16.27
C PRO A 224 -31.09 -1.23 16.32
N THR A 225 -31.36 -1.84 15.17
CA THR A 225 -31.79 -3.23 15.09
C THR A 225 -30.72 -4.09 15.76
N SER A 226 -30.97 -4.46 17.01
CA SER A 226 -30.31 -5.54 17.72
C SER A 226 -30.66 -6.85 17.00
N GLN A 227 -29.83 -7.27 16.08
CA GLN A 227 -29.80 -8.63 15.53
C GLN A 227 -28.43 -9.18 15.86
N ILE A 228 -28.35 -9.88 17.03
CA ILE A 228 -28.80 -11.28 17.24
C ILE A 228 -27.93 -12.24 16.39
N ILE A 229 -27.12 -12.91 17.21
CA ILE A 229 -26.59 -14.28 17.08
C ILE A 229 -25.57 -14.49 15.98
#